data_bdd4d81c494c6770b2254309ce797854
#
_entry.id   bdd4d81c494c6770b2254309ce797854
#
_cell.length_a   1.000
_cell.length_b   1.000
_cell.length_c   1.000
_cell.angle_alpha   90.00
_cell.angle_beta   90.00
_cell.angle_gamma   90.00
#
_symmetry.space_group_name_H-M   'P 1'
#
loop_
_entity.id
_entity.type
_entity.pdbx_description
1 polymer ?
#
loop_
_entity_poly.entity_id
_entity_poly.type
_entity_poly.pdbx_seq_one_letter_code
_entity_poly.pdbx_strand_id
1 'polypeptide(L)'
;MAGLQKLQKLSRSVLRADGSEQSSRMEHVRTAVVRLPDKAAYVAELSRLWRESCERFLAIGEYLLLAKEALPHGEYEQMVASELPFGRSVAHALKTVAEAVRAGRLAKAELPLSYATAYLLASMSPPHLDLARQRGLVRPNVTRAAITSFRTELRQETCSNPRAELLQKERLRLLREIELMQQRVAEIDAEVGREGLVIDGDAAEEPQAS
;
A
#
# COMPACT_ATOMS: atom_id res chain seq x y z
N MET A 1 -31.76 -38.96 39.61
CA MET A 1 -30.87 -37.79 39.55
C MET A 1 -30.21 -37.53 38.18
N ALA A 2 -30.18 -38.47 37.24
CA ALA A 2 -29.53 -38.32 35.92
C ALA A 2 -30.34 -37.53 34.87
N GLY A 3 -31.65 -37.40 35.05
CA GLY A 3 -32.54 -36.70 34.07
C GLY A 3 -32.48 -35.20 34.10
N LEU A 4 -32.27 -34.60 35.26
CA LEU A 4 -32.20 -33.13 35.43
C LEU A 4 -30.91 -32.50 34.87
N GLN A 5 -29.79 -33.23 34.89
CA GLN A 5 -28.53 -32.73 34.32
C GLN A 5 -28.52 -32.73 32.77
N LYS A 6 -29.30 -33.64 32.16
CA LYS A 6 -29.43 -33.73 30.71
C LYS A 6 -30.26 -32.57 30.13
N LEU A 7 -31.32 -32.16 30.86
CA LEU A 7 -32.16 -30.99 30.49
C LEU A 7 -31.41 -29.66 30.63
N GLN A 8 -30.58 -29.52 31.66
CA GLN A 8 -29.75 -28.30 31.82
C GLN A 8 -28.67 -28.16 30.74
N LYS A 9 -28.10 -29.27 30.23
CA LYS A 9 -27.13 -29.20 29.11
C LYS A 9 -27.78 -28.86 27.79
N LEU A 10 -29.03 -29.33 27.53
CA LEU A 10 -29.78 -28.97 26.33
C LEU A 10 -30.21 -27.53 26.31
N SER A 11 -30.62 -26.95 27.45
CA SER A 11 -31.01 -25.53 27.54
C SER A 11 -29.81 -24.57 27.32
N ARG A 12 -28.59 -24.92 27.74
CA ARG A 12 -27.38 -24.12 27.51
C ARG A 12 -26.89 -24.18 26.06
N SER A 13 -27.09 -25.29 25.35
CA SER A 13 -26.73 -25.39 23.93
C SER A 13 -27.69 -24.60 23.02
N VAL A 14 -28.97 -24.60 23.36
CA VAL A 14 -30.00 -23.82 22.65
C VAL A 14 -29.80 -22.30 22.85
N LEU A 15 -29.46 -21.88 24.06
CA LEU A 15 -29.16 -20.44 24.34
C LEU A 15 -27.87 -19.97 23.67
N ARG A 16 -26.88 -20.84 23.38
CA ARG A 16 -25.69 -20.49 22.63
C ARG A 16 -25.92 -20.45 21.12
N ALA A 17 -26.80 -21.26 20.58
CA ALA A 17 -27.20 -21.24 19.19
C ALA A 17 -28.01 -19.98 18.85
N ASP A 18 -28.94 -19.57 19.73
CA ASP A 18 -29.75 -18.37 19.55
C ASP A 18 -28.93 -17.07 19.57
N GLY A 19 -27.88 -16.99 20.37
CA GLY A 19 -26.99 -15.81 20.43
C GLY A 19 -26.19 -15.58 19.15
N SER A 20 -25.75 -16.63 18.46
CA SER A 20 -25.02 -16.54 17.19
C SER A 20 -25.94 -16.22 16.02
N GLU A 21 -27.15 -16.79 15.98
CA GLU A 21 -28.15 -16.47 14.96
C GLU A 21 -28.73 -15.06 15.11
N GLN A 22 -28.94 -14.58 16.33
CA GLN A 22 -29.37 -13.21 16.58
C GLN A 22 -28.28 -12.19 16.23
N SER A 23 -27.01 -12.49 16.50
CA SER A 23 -25.88 -11.66 16.09
C SER A 23 -25.76 -11.58 14.56
N SER A 24 -25.88 -12.72 13.87
CA SER A 24 -25.88 -12.78 12.42
C SER A 24 -27.10 -12.09 11.79
N ARG A 25 -28.28 -12.23 12.39
CA ARG A 25 -29.49 -11.51 11.96
C ARG A 25 -29.39 -10.01 12.20
N MET A 26 -28.80 -9.55 13.32
CA MET A 26 -28.57 -8.13 13.57
C MET A 26 -27.51 -7.56 12.62
N GLU A 27 -26.50 -8.33 12.22
CA GLU A 27 -25.51 -7.92 11.23
C GLU A 27 -26.13 -7.80 9.83
N HIS A 28 -27.04 -8.74 9.45
CA HIS A 28 -27.82 -8.65 8.21
C HIS A 28 -28.81 -7.46 8.23
N VAL A 29 -29.40 -7.13 9.38
CA VAL A 29 -30.28 -5.96 9.51
C VAL A 29 -29.52 -4.65 9.37
N ARG A 30 -28.23 -4.59 9.76
CA ARG A 30 -27.37 -3.43 9.55
C ARG A 30 -27.01 -3.21 8.08
N THR A 31 -27.05 -4.24 7.24
CA THR A 31 -26.81 -4.15 5.80
C THR A 31 -28.10 -4.04 4.98
N ALA A 32 -29.28 -4.16 5.60
CA ALA A 32 -30.56 -3.99 4.91
C ALA A 32 -30.73 -2.53 4.44
N VAL A 33 -30.92 -2.36 3.14
CA VAL A 33 -31.26 -1.04 2.56
C VAL A 33 -32.70 -0.69 2.97
N VAL A 34 -32.83 0.37 3.77
CA VAL A 34 -34.13 0.86 4.27
C VAL A 34 -34.46 2.19 3.64
N ARG A 35 -35.77 2.48 3.54
CA ARG A 35 -36.25 3.78 3.06
C ARG A 35 -35.97 4.84 4.12
N LEU A 36 -35.25 5.90 3.74
CA LEU A 36 -34.92 7.02 4.64
C LEU A 36 -35.94 8.14 4.53
N PRO A 37 -36.14 8.94 5.61
CA PRO A 37 -37.22 9.91 5.70
C PRO A 37 -37.04 11.09 4.73
N ASP A 38 -35.83 11.53 4.48
CA ASP A 38 -35.56 12.73 3.67
C ASP A 38 -34.23 12.68 2.92
N LYS A 39 -34.00 13.69 2.08
CA LYS A 39 -32.76 13.84 1.29
C LYS A 39 -31.51 13.90 2.15
N ALA A 40 -31.57 14.58 3.31
CA ALA A 40 -30.40 14.75 4.18
C ALA A 40 -29.97 13.42 4.79
N ALA A 41 -30.94 12.58 5.23
CA ALA A 41 -30.69 11.23 5.70
C ALA A 41 -30.07 10.33 4.61
N TYR A 42 -30.56 10.40 3.36
CA TYR A 42 -29.94 9.69 2.24
C TYR A 42 -28.49 10.13 1.99
N VAL A 43 -28.24 11.44 2.00
CA VAL A 43 -26.88 11.98 1.80
C VAL A 43 -25.95 11.52 2.91
N ALA A 44 -26.40 11.56 4.17
CA ALA A 44 -25.61 11.12 5.32
C ALA A 44 -25.26 9.63 5.22
N GLU A 45 -26.25 8.76 4.93
CA GLU A 45 -26.06 7.33 4.84
C GLU A 45 -25.20 6.92 3.65
N LEU A 46 -25.45 7.48 2.47
CA LEU A 46 -24.62 7.25 1.30
C LEU A 46 -23.17 7.69 1.52
N SER A 47 -22.97 8.83 2.21
CA SER A 47 -21.63 9.31 2.54
C SER A 47 -20.93 8.41 3.56
N ARG A 48 -21.67 7.81 4.51
CA ARG A 48 -21.15 6.83 5.46
C ARG A 48 -20.69 5.57 4.75
N LEU A 49 -21.58 4.95 3.96
CA LEU A 49 -21.28 3.71 3.20
C LEU A 49 -20.10 3.92 2.24
N TRP A 50 -20.03 5.10 1.67
CA TRP A 50 -18.93 5.45 0.75
C TRP A 50 -17.59 5.56 1.48
N ARG A 51 -17.55 6.17 2.66
CA ARG A 51 -16.33 6.22 3.50
C ARG A 51 -15.88 4.81 3.92
N GLU A 52 -16.81 3.97 4.37
CA GLU A 52 -16.52 2.57 4.73
C GLU A 52 -15.92 1.79 3.55
N SER A 53 -16.42 2.03 2.34
CA SER A 53 -15.84 1.43 1.12
C SER A 53 -14.38 1.86 0.91
N CYS A 54 -14.05 3.13 1.14
CA CYS A 54 -12.68 3.64 1.03
C CYS A 54 -11.74 3.03 2.07
N GLU A 55 -12.20 2.90 3.31
CA GLU A 55 -11.43 2.26 4.39
C GLU A 55 -11.12 0.80 4.05
N ARG A 56 -12.08 0.08 3.46
CA ARG A 56 -11.88 -1.29 3.00
C ARG A 56 -10.83 -1.39 1.89
N PHE A 57 -10.83 -0.47 0.92
CA PHE A 57 -9.82 -0.47 -0.14
C PHE A 57 -8.42 -0.20 0.41
N LEU A 58 -8.29 0.70 1.38
CA LEU A 58 -7.01 0.96 2.04
C LEU A 58 -6.54 -0.27 2.83
N ALA A 59 -7.44 -0.91 3.61
CA ALA A 59 -7.12 -2.13 4.34
C ALA A 59 -6.67 -3.27 3.41
N ILE A 60 -7.33 -3.46 2.26
CA ILE A 60 -6.90 -4.43 1.25
C ILE A 60 -5.48 -4.10 0.77
N GLY A 61 -5.18 -2.83 0.49
CA GLY A 61 -3.85 -2.39 0.11
C GLY A 61 -2.79 -2.67 1.17
N GLU A 62 -3.12 -2.43 2.45
CA GLU A 62 -2.24 -2.74 3.58
C GLU A 62 -1.98 -4.26 3.71
N TYR A 63 -3.02 -5.10 3.56
CA TYR A 63 -2.85 -6.56 3.54
C TYR A 63 -2.01 -7.05 2.35
N LEU A 64 -2.13 -6.42 1.17
CA LEU A 64 -1.27 -6.75 0.02
C LEU A 64 0.20 -6.40 0.29
N LEU A 65 0.48 -5.33 1.04
CA LEU A 65 1.84 -4.99 1.47
C LEU A 65 2.38 -6.04 2.45
N LEU A 66 1.61 -6.38 3.48
CA LEU A 66 1.99 -7.39 4.46
C LEU A 66 2.20 -8.76 3.82
N ALA A 67 1.32 -9.16 2.90
CA ALA A 67 1.47 -10.42 2.17
C ALA A 67 2.75 -10.44 1.33
N LYS A 68 3.08 -9.32 0.67
CA LYS A 68 4.32 -9.21 -0.10
C LYS A 68 5.57 -9.29 0.76
N GLU A 69 5.51 -8.78 2.00
CA GLU A 69 6.62 -8.83 2.97
C GLU A 69 6.76 -10.23 3.62
N ALA A 70 5.65 -10.95 3.80
CA ALA A 70 5.60 -12.21 4.55
C ALA A 70 5.72 -13.47 3.68
N LEU A 71 5.27 -13.43 2.42
CA LEU A 71 5.24 -14.61 1.55
C LEU A 71 6.60 -14.84 0.87
N PRO A 72 6.98 -16.12 0.65
CA PRO A 72 8.14 -16.48 -0.13
C PRO A 72 8.11 -15.92 -1.55
N HIS A 73 9.28 -15.87 -2.17
CA HIS A 73 9.43 -15.36 -3.55
C HIS A 73 8.55 -16.14 -4.54
N GLY A 74 7.74 -15.44 -5.30
CA GLY A 74 6.82 -16.00 -6.30
C GLY A 74 5.43 -16.34 -5.79
N GLU A 75 5.24 -16.63 -4.50
CA GLU A 75 3.92 -16.96 -3.93
C GLU A 75 2.97 -15.75 -3.95
N TYR A 76 3.48 -14.56 -3.65
CA TYR A 76 2.68 -13.33 -3.74
C TYR A 76 2.16 -13.10 -5.17
N GLU A 77 3.01 -13.25 -6.18
CA GLU A 77 2.64 -13.09 -7.59
C GLU A 77 1.61 -14.13 -8.02
N GLN A 78 1.76 -15.37 -7.56
CA GLN A 78 0.81 -16.45 -7.81
C GLN A 78 -0.54 -16.15 -7.15
N MET A 79 -0.56 -15.78 -5.87
CA MET A 79 -1.76 -15.39 -5.15
C MET A 79 -2.51 -14.26 -5.88
N VAL A 80 -1.82 -13.19 -6.27
CA VAL A 80 -2.45 -12.07 -6.99
C VAL A 80 -2.92 -12.46 -8.39
N ALA A 81 -2.27 -13.44 -9.03
CA ALA A 81 -2.61 -13.84 -10.39
C ALA A 81 -3.83 -14.75 -10.47
N SER A 82 -4.04 -15.63 -9.48
CA SER A 82 -4.98 -16.76 -9.59
C SER A 82 -5.95 -16.92 -8.41
N GLU A 83 -5.68 -16.35 -7.24
CA GLU A 83 -6.46 -16.64 -6.03
C GLU A 83 -7.31 -15.45 -5.56
N LEU A 84 -6.96 -14.21 -5.95
CA LEU A 84 -7.71 -13.03 -5.56
C LEU A 84 -8.84 -12.72 -6.55
N PRO A 85 -9.99 -12.15 -6.09
CA PRO A 85 -11.11 -11.79 -6.94
C PRO A 85 -10.86 -10.56 -7.81
N PHE A 86 -9.64 -10.05 -7.86
CA PHE A 86 -9.21 -8.90 -8.66
C PHE A 86 -7.82 -9.12 -9.25
N GLY A 87 -7.58 -8.52 -10.43
CA GLY A 87 -6.33 -8.74 -11.16
C GLY A 87 -5.15 -7.88 -10.66
N ARG A 88 -3.96 -8.17 -11.21
CA ARG A 88 -2.67 -7.54 -10.88
C ARG A 88 -2.71 -6.01 -10.91
N SER A 89 -3.41 -5.41 -11.88
CA SER A 89 -3.51 -3.94 -12.00
C SER A 89 -4.23 -3.31 -10.82
N VAL A 90 -5.30 -3.95 -10.31
CA VAL A 90 -6.06 -3.50 -9.14
C VAL A 90 -5.21 -3.69 -7.88
N ALA A 91 -4.58 -4.85 -7.71
CA ALA A 91 -3.68 -5.13 -6.60
C ALA A 91 -2.54 -4.10 -6.54
N HIS A 92 -1.91 -3.80 -7.69
CA HIS A 92 -0.87 -2.78 -7.78
C HIS A 92 -1.37 -1.39 -7.37
N ALA A 93 -2.54 -0.98 -7.86
CA ALA A 93 -3.12 0.32 -7.54
C ALA A 93 -3.43 0.45 -6.03
N LEU A 94 -4.07 -0.56 -5.43
CA LEU A 94 -4.40 -0.59 -4.01
C LEU A 94 -3.14 -0.56 -3.12
N LYS A 95 -2.14 -1.37 -3.48
CA LYS A 95 -0.84 -1.40 -2.81
C LYS A 95 -0.13 -0.06 -2.88
N THR A 96 -0.06 0.59 -4.04
CA THR A 96 0.58 1.90 -4.22
C THR A 96 -0.10 2.99 -3.38
N VAL A 97 -1.43 2.95 -3.25
CA VAL A 97 -2.16 3.88 -2.36
C VAL A 97 -1.80 3.63 -0.91
N ALA A 98 -1.76 2.38 -0.45
CA ALA A 98 -1.37 2.03 0.91
C ALA A 98 0.09 2.43 1.21
N GLU A 99 1.01 2.20 0.28
CA GLU A 99 2.40 2.66 0.36
C GLU A 99 2.50 4.18 0.52
N ALA A 100 1.72 4.94 -0.25
CA ALA A 100 1.71 6.40 -0.16
C ALA A 100 1.19 6.91 1.19
N VAL A 101 0.19 6.25 1.76
CA VAL A 101 -0.34 6.56 3.10
C VAL A 101 0.65 6.15 4.19
N ARG A 102 1.22 4.95 4.11
CA ARG A 102 2.23 4.43 5.07
C ARG A 102 3.49 5.31 5.10
N ALA A 103 3.90 5.83 3.93
CA ALA A 103 5.02 6.76 3.80
C ALA A 103 4.68 8.21 4.17
N GLY A 104 3.47 8.51 4.60
CA GLY A 104 3.02 9.86 4.97
C GLY A 104 2.88 10.84 3.79
N ARG A 105 2.97 10.36 2.53
CA ARG A 105 2.81 11.20 1.34
C ARG A 105 1.37 11.66 1.12
N LEU A 106 0.40 10.85 1.54
CA LEU A 106 -1.02 11.16 1.50
C LEU A 106 -1.64 10.86 2.86
N ALA A 107 -2.40 11.79 3.41
CA ALA A 107 -3.18 11.54 4.63
C ALA A 107 -4.47 10.77 4.30
N LYS A 108 -4.93 9.90 5.20
CA LYS A 108 -6.20 9.16 5.01
C LYS A 108 -7.38 10.08 4.74
N ALA A 109 -7.42 11.25 5.39
CA ALA A 109 -8.47 12.25 5.22
C ALA A 109 -8.44 12.96 3.84
N GLU A 110 -7.30 12.93 3.14
CA GLU A 110 -7.13 13.54 1.82
C GLU A 110 -7.47 12.58 0.68
N LEU A 111 -7.62 11.28 0.99
CA LEU A 111 -7.80 10.26 -0.04
C LEU A 111 -9.11 10.45 -0.80
N PRO A 112 -9.06 10.46 -2.14
CA PRO A 112 -10.25 10.35 -2.96
C PRO A 112 -11.00 9.06 -2.67
N LEU A 113 -12.33 9.15 -2.74
CA LEU A 113 -13.24 8.05 -2.43
C LEU A 113 -13.18 6.87 -3.42
N SER A 114 -12.51 7.03 -4.54
CA SER A 114 -12.23 5.96 -5.51
C SER A 114 -10.76 5.58 -5.45
N TYR A 115 -10.47 4.28 -5.25
CA TYR A 115 -9.09 3.78 -5.26
C TYR A 115 -8.35 4.12 -6.57
N ALA A 116 -9.06 4.11 -7.71
CA ALA A 116 -8.48 4.45 -9.00
C ALA A 116 -8.07 5.92 -9.09
N THR A 117 -8.83 6.82 -8.45
CA THR A 117 -8.50 8.24 -8.35
C THR A 117 -7.38 8.47 -7.33
N ALA A 118 -7.43 7.78 -6.19
CA ALA A 118 -6.38 7.79 -5.19
C ALA A 118 -5.03 7.30 -5.77
N TYR A 119 -5.04 6.26 -6.60
CA TYR A 119 -3.86 5.76 -7.30
C TYR A 119 -3.23 6.82 -8.23
N LEU A 120 -4.05 7.64 -8.91
CA LEU A 120 -3.50 8.72 -9.74
C LEU A 120 -2.70 9.75 -8.93
N LEU A 121 -3.13 10.06 -7.70
CA LEU A 121 -2.38 10.93 -6.79
C LEU A 121 -1.16 10.20 -6.20
N ALA A 122 -1.35 8.98 -5.71
CA ALA A 122 -0.30 8.17 -5.09
C ALA A 122 0.89 7.89 -6.05
N SER A 123 0.60 7.79 -7.35
CA SER A 123 1.60 7.56 -8.41
C SER A 123 2.31 8.81 -8.90
N MET A 124 1.99 10.00 -8.35
CA MET A 124 2.71 11.24 -8.67
C MET A 124 4.06 11.29 -7.95
N SER A 125 5.03 11.96 -8.57
CA SER A 125 6.27 12.32 -7.89
C SER A 125 6.00 13.32 -6.76
N PRO A 126 6.84 13.38 -5.71
CA PRO A 126 6.62 14.31 -4.60
C PRO A 126 6.40 15.76 -5.05
N PRO A 127 7.20 16.36 -5.97
CA PRO A 127 6.97 17.72 -6.42
C PRO A 127 5.63 17.92 -7.13
N HIS A 128 5.18 16.94 -7.92
CA HIS A 128 3.88 17.00 -8.60
C HIS A 128 2.71 16.83 -7.64
N LEU A 129 2.89 16.03 -6.59
CA LEU A 129 1.89 15.88 -5.53
C LEU A 129 1.74 17.16 -4.72
N ASP A 130 2.85 17.84 -4.40
CA ASP A 130 2.83 19.14 -3.71
C ASP A 130 2.14 20.22 -4.55
N LEU A 131 2.42 20.24 -5.85
CA LEU A 131 1.73 21.15 -6.77
C LEU A 131 0.23 20.82 -6.89
N ALA A 132 -0.13 19.54 -6.90
CA ALA A 132 -1.54 19.11 -6.86
C ALA A 132 -2.21 19.56 -5.56
N ARG A 133 -1.50 19.52 -4.44
CA ARG A 133 -2.00 20.00 -3.13
C ARG A 133 -2.22 21.50 -3.15
N GLN A 134 -1.27 22.29 -3.65
CA GLN A 134 -1.39 23.74 -3.81
C GLN A 134 -2.58 24.13 -4.71
N ARG A 135 -2.86 23.34 -5.75
CA ARG A 135 -4.05 23.52 -6.62
C ARG A 135 -5.36 22.96 -6.04
N GLY A 136 -5.35 22.47 -4.79
CA GLY A 136 -6.54 21.94 -4.12
C GLY A 136 -7.08 20.64 -4.72
N LEU A 137 -6.25 19.87 -5.45
CA LEU A 137 -6.62 18.61 -6.07
C LEU A 137 -6.48 17.40 -5.12
N VAL A 138 -5.80 17.56 -3.98
CA VAL A 138 -5.64 16.52 -2.97
C VAL A 138 -6.74 16.66 -1.94
N ARG A 139 -7.91 16.09 -2.25
CA ARG A 139 -9.12 16.14 -1.42
C ARG A 139 -10.06 14.95 -1.72
N PRO A 140 -10.93 14.53 -0.76
CA PRO A 140 -11.83 13.39 -0.95
C PRO A 140 -12.78 13.48 -2.15
N ASN A 141 -13.24 14.69 -2.46
CA ASN A 141 -14.24 14.94 -3.51
C ASN A 141 -13.63 15.28 -4.88
N VAL A 142 -12.33 15.06 -5.06
CA VAL A 142 -11.70 15.33 -6.35
C VAL A 142 -12.18 14.34 -7.41
N THR A 143 -12.46 14.83 -8.61
CA THR A 143 -12.84 13.99 -9.72
C THR A 143 -11.62 13.41 -10.44
N ARG A 144 -11.75 12.21 -10.99
CA ARG A 144 -10.72 11.61 -11.81
C ARG A 144 -10.34 12.52 -13.01
N ALA A 145 -11.33 13.17 -13.62
CA ALA A 145 -11.12 14.09 -14.74
C ALA A 145 -10.19 15.25 -14.36
N ALA A 146 -10.42 15.90 -13.21
CA ALA A 146 -9.58 16.99 -12.75
C ALA A 146 -8.11 16.58 -12.56
N ILE A 147 -7.86 15.41 -11.98
CA ILE A 147 -6.50 14.88 -11.82
C ILE A 147 -5.88 14.52 -13.16
N THR A 148 -6.67 13.94 -14.07
CA THR A 148 -6.17 13.56 -15.40
C THR A 148 -5.81 14.79 -16.23
N SER A 149 -6.64 15.85 -16.21
CA SER A 149 -6.33 17.14 -16.86
C SER A 149 -5.05 17.74 -16.29
N PHE A 150 -4.92 17.80 -14.97
CA PHE A 150 -3.71 18.29 -14.32
C PHE A 150 -2.45 17.50 -14.73
N ARG A 151 -2.53 16.16 -14.78
CA ARG A 151 -1.40 15.33 -15.26
C ARG A 151 -1.08 15.57 -16.74
N THR A 152 -2.08 15.89 -17.55
CA THR A 152 -1.87 16.23 -18.95
C THR A 152 -1.19 17.59 -19.10
N GLU A 153 -1.59 18.59 -18.32
CA GLU A 153 -0.93 19.90 -18.24
C GLU A 153 0.54 19.75 -17.85
N LEU A 154 0.84 19.02 -16.79
CA LEU A 154 2.22 18.75 -16.36
C LEU A 154 3.06 18.09 -17.45
N ARG A 155 2.46 17.16 -18.19
CA ARG A 155 3.14 16.49 -19.32
C ARG A 155 3.40 17.45 -20.46
N GLN A 156 2.44 18.33 -20.77
CA GLN A 156 2.59 19.35 -21.81
C GLN A 156 3.65 20.37 -21.43
N GLU A 157 3.69 20.84 -20.18
CA GLU A 157 4.72 21.73 -19.67
C GLU A 157 6.12 21.08 -19.76
N THR A 158 6.23 19.79 -19.48
CA THR A 158 7.49 19.04 -19.61
C THR A 158 7.89 18.87 -21.07
N CYS A 159 6.94 18.57 -21.97
CA CYS A 159 7.18 18.42 -23.41
C CYS A 159 7.47 19.75 -24.09
N SER A 160 6.97 20.89 -23.57
CA SER A 160 7.29 22.21 -24.11
C SER A 160 8.69 22.69 -23.72
N ASN A 161 9.41 21.96 -22.86
CA ASN A 161 10.81 22.25 -22.54
C ASN A 161 11.73 21.05 -22.88
N PRO A 162 12.16 20.90 -24.15
CA PRO A 162 13.02 19.82 -24.62
C PRO A 162 14.32 19.70 -23.81
N ARG A 163 14.82 20.84 -23.32
CA ARG A 163 16.03 20.89 -22.48
C ARG A 163 15.80 20.27 -21.11
N ALA A 164 14.63 20.46 -20.50
CA ALA A 164 14.29 19.82 -19.22
C ALA A 164 14.18 18.30 -19.37
N GLU A 165 13.62 17.81 -20.47
CA GLU A 165 13.53 16.38 -20.77
C GLU A 165 14.92 15.75 -20.96
N LEU A 166 15.80 16.42 -21.69
CA LEU A 166 17.19 15.97 -21.86
C LEU A 166 17.93 15.94 -20.52
N LEU A 167 17.78 16.97 -19.69
CA LEU A 167 18.39 17.01 -18.36
C LEU A 167 17.81 15.92 -17.41
N GLN A 168 16.54 15.59 -17.51
CA GLN A 168 15.95 14.48 -16.75
C GLN A 168 16.50 13.13 -17.20
N LYS A 169 16.64 12.90 -18.50
CA LYS A 169 17.24 11.66 -19.03
C LYS A 169 18.69 11.53 -18.59
N GLU A 170 19.45 12.62 -18.67
CA GLU A 170 20.84 12.64 -18.21
C GLU A 170 20.96 12.40 -16.71
N ARG A 171 20.11 13.02 -15.89
CA ARG A 171 20.06 12.77 -14.45
C ARG A 171 19.79 11.30 -14.13
N LEU A 172 18.84 10.67 -14.83
CA LEU A 172 18.53 9.24 -14.63
C LEU A 172 19.70 8.34 -15.03
N ARG A 173 20.43 8.73 -16.09
CA ARG A 173 21.64 8.01 -16.50
C ARG A 173 22.72 8.09 -15.43
N LEU A 174 23.01 9.30 -14.95
CA LEU A 174 24.02 9.54 -13.92
C LEU A 174 23.67 8.81 -12.59
N LEU A 175 22.40 8.79 -12.20
CA LEU A 175 21.98 8.05 -11.01
C LEU A 175 22.25 6.55 -11.12
N ARG A 176 22.00 5.93 -12.29
CA ARG A 176 22.35 4.51 -12.54
C ARG A 176 23.85 4.28 -12.51
N GLU A 177 24.63 5.20 -13.08
CA GLU A 177 26.07 5.13 -13.07
C GLU A 177 26.66 5.25 -11.65
N ILE A 178 26.11 6.13 -10.82
CA ILE A 178 26.43 6.23 -9.40
C ILE A 178 26.14 4.93 -8.67
N GLU A 179 24.97 4.32 -8.89
CA GLU A 179 24.57 3.07 -8.26
C GLU A 179 25.52 1.92 -8.63
N LEU A 180 25.92 1.83 -9.90
CA LEU A 180 26.91 0.85 -10.37
C LEU A 180 28.28 1.08 -9.75
N MET A 181 28.73 2.35 -9.66
CA MET A 181 29.99 2.67 -9.02
C MET A 181 29.98 2.35 -7.52
N GLN A 182 28.89 2.62 -6.82
CA GLN A 182 28.74 2.28 -5.40
C GLN A 182 28.79 0.76 -5.18
N GLN A 183 28.16 -0.05 -6.05
CA GLN A 183 28.26 -1.49 -6.02
C GLN A 183 29.71 -1.95 -6.23
N ARG A 184 30.41 -1.34 -7.19
CA ARG A 184 31.80 -1.70 -7.47
C ARG A 184 32.74 -1.31 -6.32
N VAL A 185 32.52 -0.18 -5.65
CA VAL A 185 33.28 0.21 -4.45
C VAL A 185 33.05 -0.82 -3.35
N ALA A 186 31.81 -1.22 -3.10
CA ALA A 186 31.49 -2.23 -2.09
C ALA A 186 32.14 -3.61 -2.39
N GLU A 187 32.24 -3.99 -3.68
CA GLU A 187 32.95 -5.20 -4.08
C GLU A 187 34.45 -5.09 -3.78
N ILE A 188 35.07 -3.96 -4.13
CA ILE A 188 36.49 -3.70 -3.87
C ILE A 188 36.78 -3.69 -2.36
N ASP A 189 35.94 -3.02 -1.58
CA ASP A 189 36.10 -2.99 -0.11
C ASP A 189 36.01 -4.41 0.48
N ALA A 190 35.12 -5.24 -0.06
CA ALA A 190 35.01 -6.63 0.36
C ALA A 190 36.23 -7.48 -0.08
N GLU A 191 36.85 -7.19 -1.21
CA GLU A 191 38.09 -7.85 -1.66
C GLU A 191 39.29 -7.41 -0.81
N VAL A 192 39.48 -6.10 -0.60
CA VAL A 192 40.53 -5.55 0.25
C VAL A 192 40.41 -6.05 1.70
N GLY A 193 39.19 -6.11 2.26
CA GLY A 193 38.94 -6.69 3.59
C GLY A 193 39.32 -8.17 3.69
N ARG A 194 39.20 -8.93 2.62
CA ARG A 194 39.63 -10.36 2.57
C ARG A 194 41.14 -10.50 2.44
N GLU A 195 41.78 -9.66 1.64
CA GLU A 195 43.22 -9.67 1.44
C GLU A 195 43.98 -9.12 2.67
N GLY A 196 43.43 -8.09 3.34
CA GLY A 196 43.96 -7.56 4.57
C GLY A 196 43.97 -8.55 5.75
N LEU A 197 43.05 -9.49 5.77
CA LEU A 197 43.04 -10.60 6.74
C LEU A 197 44.12 -11.69 6.46
N VAL A 198 44.66 -11.72 5.23
CA VAL A 198 45.73 -12.68 4.86
C VAL A 198 47.12 -12.16 5.16
N ILE A 199 47.31 -10.83 5.25
CA ILE A 199 48.63 -10.20 5.48
C ILE A 199 49.02 -10.22 6.98
N ASP A 200 48.09 -10.26 7.92
CA ASP A 200 48.36 -10.27 9.35
C ASP A 200 48.70 -11.66 9.93
N GLY A 201 48.73 -12.70 9.08
CA GLY A 201 49.01 -14.10 9.50
C GLY A 201 50.45 -14.58 9.41
N ASP A 202 51.38 -13.82 8.81
CA ASP A 202 52.69 -14.38 8.42
C ASP A 202 53.93 -13.56 8.88
N ALA A 203 53.83 -12.87 10.01
CA ALA A 203 54.96 -12.13 10.59
C ALA A 203 55.11 -12.37 12.07
N ALA A 204 55.49 -13.61 12.47
CA ALA A 204 56.08 -13.88 13.77
C ALA A 204 56.97 -15.16 13.75
N GLU A 205 58.07 -15.13 13.03
CA GLU A 205 59.26 -15.95 13.35
C GLU A 205 60.38 -15.04 13.81
N GLU A 206 60.54 -14.91 15.14
CA GLU A 206 61.74 -14.34 15.72
C GLU A 206 62.92 -15.34 15.60
N PRO A 207 64.11 -14.90 15.15
CA PRO A 207 65.30 -15.70 15.25
C PRO A 207 65.83 -15.60 16.68
N GLN A 208 65.82 -16.70 17.41
CA GLN A 208 66.61 -16.85 18.65
C GLN A 208 68.11 -16.83 18.27
N ALA A 209 68.80 -15.81 18.75
CA ALA A 209 70.28 -15.74 18.75
C ALA A 209 70.80 -16.41 20.05
N SER A 210 71.80 -17.22 19.87
CA SER A 210 72.64 -17.90 20.84
C SER A 210 73.38 -16.99 21.81
#